data_bef5e2e2f6205d08f0b923f8ee1c601c
#
_entry.id   bef5e2e2f6205d08f0b923f8ee1c601c
#
_cell.length_a   1.000
_cell.length_b   1.000
_cell.length_c   1.000
_cell.angle_alpha   90.00
_cell.angle_beta   90.00
_cell.angle_gamma   90.00
#
_symmetry.space_group_name_H-M   'P 1'
#
loop_
_entity.id
_entity.type
_entity.pdbx_description
1 polymer ?
#
loop_
_entity_poly.entity_id
_entity_poly.type
_entity_poly.pdbx_seq_one_letter_code
_entity_poly.pdbx_strand_id
1 'polypeptide(L)'
;MIPDRRLVLMGLAAGLTGCASASAHDGSRVQGVGADQFPDVPFADWTDIEPEYLLYPGDEIEVATPTATELTRQLKIGPDGRVSLPLLGHVMAADRTLSQLEADISAGYATQLRRPEVEVTLRVAGPLKVWVDGEVRNPGVFDMPGDIDAYQAVIMAGGALPSAKAQQAALIRRGPGGVRMMRVVDLRPRQSEVVALRRGDIIFLPRSTLGELAAFFTLFRSALPIGFSYALNGGYAST
;
A
#
# COMPACT_ATOMS: atom_id res chain seq x y z
N MET A 1 52.95 -47.43 40.16
CA MET A 1 52.46 -46.07 40.45
C MET A 1 51.15 -45.88 39.63
N ILE A 2 50.00 -46.08 40.24
CA ILE A 2 48.68 -46.12 39.57
C ILE A 2 48.10 -44.72 39.76
N PRO A 3 47.75 -44.02 38.67
CA PRO A 3 47.17 -42.70 38.80
C PRO A 3 45.72 -42.78 39.32
N ASP A 4 45.45 -41.91 40.26
CA ASP A 4 44.26 -41.86 41.06
C ASP A 4 43.01 -41.60 40.22
N ARG A 5 42.02 -42.50 40.32
CA ARG A 5 40.75 -42.50 39.55
C ARG A 5 39.85 -41.26 39.85
N ARG A 6 40.21 -40.48 40.82
CA ARG A 6 39.44 -39.28 41.24
C ARG A 6 39.74 -38.02 40.43
N LEU A 7 40.88 -37.99 39.73
CA LEU A 7 41.26 -36.86 38.89
C LEU A 7 40.68 -36.91 37.46
N VAL A 8 40.28 -38.08 37.01
CA VAL A 8 39.67 -38.25 35.69
C VAL A 8 38.18 -37.85 35.64
N LEU A 9 37.50 -37.89 36.78
CA LEU A 9 36.08 -37.56 36.90
C LEU A 9 35.81 -36.04 37.03
N MET A 10 36.80 -35.24 37.40
CA MET A 10 36.66 -33.77 37.45
C MET A 10 36.92 -33.08 36.12
N GLY A 11 37.53 -33.77 35.17
CA GLY A 11 37.82 -33.20 33.84
C GLY A 11 36.63 -33.28 32.84
N LEU A 12 35.61 -34.10 33.17
CA LEU A 12 34.50 -34.35 32.22
C LEU A 12 33.25 -33.48 32.50
N ALA A 13 33.23 -32.73 33.59
CA ALA A 13 32.10 -31.87 33.97
C ALA A 13 32.16 -30.42 33.45
N ALA A 14 33.28 -30.01 32.83
CA ALA A 14 33.49 -28.64 32.35
C ALA A 14 33.21 -28.44 30.85
N GLY A 15 32.77 -29.47 30.14
CA GLY A 15 32.61 -29.45 28.68
C GLY A 15 31.18 -29.34 28.13
N LEU A 16 30.17 -29.17 29.01
CA LEU A 16 28.76 -29.19 28.56
C LEU A 16 28.01 -27.86 28.75
N THR A 17 28.71 -26.75 28.92
CA THR A 17 28.10 -25.43 28.89
C THR A 17 28.45 -24.65 27.65
N GLY A 18 28.24 -25.25 26.50
CA GLY A 18 28.45 -24.61 25.23
C GLY A 18 27.39 -25.04 24.24
N CYS A 19 26.62 -24.06 23.73
CA CYS A 19 25.63 -24.14 22.65
C CYS A 19 24.19 -24.37 23.07
N ALA A 20 23.65 -23.45 23.83
CA ALA A 20 22.27 -23.00 23.61
C ALA A 20 22.33 -21.59 23.01
N SER A 21 22.94 -21.46 21.85
CA SER A 21 22.61 -20.36 20.95
C SER A 21 21.25 -20.70 20.40
N ALA A 22 20.19 -20.37 21.16
CA ALA A 22 18.88 -20.16 20.59
C ALA A 22 19.12 -19.12 19.48
N SER A 23 19.13 -19.57 18.24
CA SER A 23 18.88 -18.71 17.09
C SER A 23 17.49 -18.14 17.35
N ALA A 24 17.44 -17.00 18.04
CA ALA A 24 16.31 -16.11 17.92
C ALA A 24 16.15 -15.96 16.40
N HIS A 25 15.11 -16.52 15.86
CA HIS A 25 14.58 -16.08 14.59
C HIS A 25 14.35 -14.59 14.82
N ASP A 26 15.35 -13.81 14.40
CA ASP A 26 15.20 -12.39 14.21
C ASP A 26 14.12 -12.31 13.13
N GLY A 27 12.88 -12.19 13.60
CA GLY A 27 11.77 -11.91 12.71
C GLY A 27 12.23 -10.72 11.91
N SER A 28 12.43 -10.92 10.63
CA SER A 28 12.96 -9.92 9.69
C SER A 28 12.21 -8.63 9.97
N ARG A 29 12.89 -7.73 10.69
CA ARG A 29 12.38 -6.37 10.88
C ARG A 29 12.20 -5.85 9.48
N VAL A 30 10.94 -5.65 9.12
CA VAL A 30 10.57 -4.93 7.92
C VAL A 30 11.33 -3.62 7.97
N GLN A 31 12.43 -3.52 7.24
CA GLN A 31 13.16 -2.28 7.13
C GLN A 31 12.32 -1.37 6.24
N GLY A 32 11.48 -0.55 6.88
CA GLY A 32 10.93 0.61 6.21
C GLY A 32 12.10 1.47 5.75
N VAL A 33 12.07 1.91 4.52
CA VAL A 33 13.02 2.91 4.06
C VAL A 33 12.54 4.24 4.63
N GLY A 34 13.35 4.85 5.49
CA GLY A 34 13.00 6.14 6.09
C GLY A 34 12.90 7.24 5.02
N ALA A 35 12.00 8.18 5.25
CA ALA A 35 11.80 9.32 4.37
C ALA A 35 13.09 10.15 4.14
N ASP A 36 14.03 10.09 5.08
CA ASP A 36 15.34 10.74 5.03
C ASP A 36 16.28 10.18 3.94
N GLN A 37 16.04 8.95 3.48
CA GLN A 37 16.83 8.36 2.39
C GLN A 37 16.42 8.90 1.00
N PHE A 38 15.27 9.56 0.90
CA PHE A 38 14.73 10.14 -0.33
C PHE A 38 14.13 11.51 -0.05
N PRO A 39 14.97 12.54 0.20
CA PRO A 39 14.52 13.85 0.64
C PRO A 39 13.56 14.53 -0.35
N ASP A 40 13.64 14.18 -1.64
CA ASP A 40 12.79 14.74 -2.69
C ASP A 40 11.46 13.99 -2.88
N VAL A 41 11.25 12.88 -2.16
CA VAL A 41 10.05 12.06 -2.28
C VAL A 41 9.44 11.88 -0.89
N PRO A 42 8.27 12.46 -0.62
CA PRO A 42 7.62 12.36 0.69
C PRO A 42 7.01 10.96 0.87
N PHE A 43 7.73 10.07 1.54
CA PHE A 43 7.18 8.82 2.04
C PHE A 43 6.87 8.93 3.53
N ALA A 44 5.80 8.27 3.95
CA ALA A 44 5.53 8.03 5.37
C ALA A 44 6.19 6.71 5.80
N ASP A 45 6.36 6.54 7.10
CA ASP A 45 6.84 5.29 7.68
C ASP A 45 5.89 4.14 7.34
N TRP A 46 6.47 2.97 7.09
CA TRP A 46 5.69 1.78 6.78
C TRP A 46 4.87 1.33 8.01
N THR A 47 3.60 1.04 7.78
CA THR A 47 2.73 0.42 8.77
C THR A 47 1.99 -0.77 8.16
N ASP A 48 1.87 -1.86 8.92
CA ASP A 48 1.08 -3.03 8.53
C ASP A 48 -0.40 -2.89 8.91
N ILE A 49 -0.77 -1.76 9.52
CA ILE A 49 -2.17 -1.43 9.80
C ILE A 49 -2.94 -1.42 8.49
N GLU A 50 -4.01 -2.19 8.42
CA GLU A 50 -4.91 -2.16 7.27
C GLU A 50 -5.69 -0.84 7.31
N PRO A 51 -5.49 0.06 6.33
CA PRO A 51 -6.23 1.30 6.30
C PRO A 51 -7.71 1.00 5.99
N GLU A 52 -8.59 1.87 6.49
CA GLU A 52 -9.99 1.86 6.07
C GLU A 52 -10.06 1.95 4.54
N TYR A 53 -11.03 1.24 3.95
CA TYR A 53 -11.19 1.20 2.51
C TYR A 53 -11.38 2.61 1.94
N LEU A 54 -10.50 3.00 1.02
CA LEU A 54 -10.64 4.23 0.27
C LEU A 54 -11.34 3.93 -1.05
N LEU A 55 -12.30 4.75 -1.39
CA LEU A 55 -13.01 4.67 -2.67
C LEU A 55 -12.08 5.03 -3.84
N TYR A 56 -12.28 4.34 -4.96
CA TYR A 56 -11.49 4.54 -6.18
C TYR A 56 -12.40 4.78 -7.40
N PRO A 57 -11.87 5.42 -8.45
CA PRO A 57 -12.54 5.45 -9.75
C PRO A 57 -12.87 4.03 -10.23
N GLY A 58 -14.11 3.84 -10.65
CA GLY A 58 -14.62 2.54 -11.08
C GLY A 58 -15.35 1.75 -10.00
N ASP A 59 -15.30 2.15 -8.73
CA ASP A 59 -16.13 1.56 -7.69
C ASP A 59 -17.61 1.93 -7.91
N GLU A 60 -18.49 1.01 -7.55
CA GLU A 60 -19.95 1.24 -7.57
C GLU A 60 -20.45 1.35 -6.14
N ILE A 61 -21.06 2.47 -5.86
CA ILE A 61 -21.61 2.79 -4.55
C ILE A 61 -23.12 3.04 -4.64
N GLU A 62 -23.78 2.80 -3.55
CA GLU A 62 -25.15 3.28 -3.35
C GLU A 62 -25.13 4.38 -2.32
N VAL A 63 -25.71 5.51 -2.67
CA VAL A 63 -25.99 6.62 -1.76
C VAL A 63 -27.48 6.56 -1.45
N ALA A 64 -27.83 6.11 -0.26
CA ALA A 64 -29.19 6.05 0.23
C ALA A 64 -29.51 7.31 1.04
N THR A 65 -30.72 7.83 0.84
CA THR A 65 -31.24 8.97 1.59
C THR A 65 -32.58 8.57 2.17
N PRO A 66 -32.64 7.91 3.35
CA PRO A 66 -33.89 7.38 3.92
C PRO A 66 -35.00 8.41 4.11
N THR A 67 -34.62 9.65 4.40
CA THR A 67 -35.58 10.78 4.59
C THR A 67 -36.04 11.41 3.28
N ALA A 68 -35.39 11.07 2.14
CA ALA A 68 -35.72 11.57 0.81
C ALA A 68 -35.36 10.48 -0.24
N THR A 69 -36.14 9.41 -0.28
CA THR A 69 -35.86 8.21 -1.07
C THR A 69 -35.74 8.47 -2.56
N GLU A 70 -36.34 9.54 -3.06
CA GLU A 70 -36.20 10.01 -4.44
C GLU A 70 -34.76 10.47 -4.81
N LEU A 71 -33.93 10.73 -3.81
CA LEU A 71 -32.50 11.09 -3.99
C LEU A 71 -31.58 9.88 -3.95
N THR A 72 -32.07 8.72 -3.50
CA THR A 72 -31.27 7.48 -3.47
C THR A 72 -30.79 7.10 -4.87
N ARG A 73 -29.49 6.85 -5.01
CA ARG A 73 -28.85 6.50 -6.29
C ARG A 73 -27.80 5.42 -6.13
N GLN A 74 -27.74 4.56 -7.12
CA GLN A 74 -26.56 3.72 -7.38
C GLN A 74 -25.71 4.43 -8.41
N LEU A 75 -24.43 4.60 -8.09
CA LEU A 75 -23.51 5.43 -8.87
C LEU A 75 -22.17 4.71 -9.03
N LYS A 76 -21.57 4.90 -10.18
CA LYS A 76 -20.19 4.50 -10.43
C LYS A 76 -19.29 5.72 -10.31
N ILE A 77 -18.19 5.58 -9.57
CA ILE A 77 -17.21 6.66 -9.45
C ILE A 77 -16.53 6.86 -10.80
N GLY A 78 -16.62 8.06 -11.31
CA GLY A 78 -16.03 8.44 -12.60
C GLY A 78 -14.50 8.37 -12.60
N PRO A 79 -13.88 8.42 -13.77
CA PRO A 79 -12.41 8.42 -13.91
C PRO A 79 -11.77 9.66 -13.25
N ASP A 80 -12.52 10.74 -13.09
CA ASP A 80 -12.13 11.96 -12.39
C ASP A 80 -12.29 11.85 -10.85
N GLY A 81 -12.71 10.69 -10.34
CA GLY A 81 -12.93 10.43 -8.93
C GLY A 81 -14.25 10.97 -8.37
N ARG A 82 -15.15 11.46 -9.22
CA ARG A 82 -16.39 12.10 -8.79
C ARG A 82 -17.61 11.24 -9.03
N VAL A 83 -18.65 11.50 -8.24
CA VAL A 83 -20.00 11.02 -8.45
C VAL A 83 -20.93 12.21 -8.68
N SER A 84 -21.99 11.99 -9.45
CA SER A 84 -23.01 13.04 -9.71
C SER A 84 -24.28 12.75 -8.91
N LEU A 85 -24.59 13.62 -7.96
CA LEU A 85 -25.74 13.50 -7.09
C LEU A 85 -26.80 14.57 -7.42
N PRO A 86 -28.09 14.22 -7.33
CA PRO A 86 -29.15 15.22 -7.46
C PRO A 86 -28.95 16.33 -6.42
N LEU A 87 -29.26 17.56 -6.77
CA LEU A 87 -29.15 18.78 -5.96
C LEU A 87 -27.71 19.21 -5.60
N LEU A 88 -26.74 18.30 -5.50
CA LEU A 88 -25.34 18.61 -5.15
C LEU A 88 -24.44 18.73 -6.38
N GLY A 89 -24.82 18.12 -7.49
CA GLY A 89 -23.94 18.02 -8.65
C GLY A 89 -22.78 17.05 -8.42
N HIS A 90 -21.56 17.47 -8.75
CA HIS A 90 -20.37 16.63 -8.70
C HIS A 90 -19.68 16.67 -7.34
N VAL A 91 -19.63 15.53 -6.66
CA VAL A 91 -18.98 15.35 -5.35
C VAL A 91 -17.75 14.47 -5.52
N MET A 92 -16.65 14.85 -4.91
CA MET A 92 -15.41 14.02 -4.90
C MET A 92 -15.65 12.81 -3.99
N ALA A 93 -15.56 11.61 -4.57
CA ALA A 93 -15.69 10.35 -3.87
C ALA A 93 -14.37 9.59 -3.77
N ALA A 94 -13.50 9.68 -4.78
CA ALA A 94 -12.21 9.01 -4.74
C ALA A 94 -11.33 9.54 -3.59
N ASP A 95 -10.52 8.64 -3.04
CA ASP A 95 -9.63 8.90 -1.90
C ASP A 95 -10.37 9.28 -0.59
N ARG A 96 -11.66 9.00 -0.52
CA ARG A 96 -12.49 9.12 0.68
C ARG A 96 -12.82 7.76 1.24
N THR A 97 -12.95 7.66 2.56
CA THR A 97 -13.65 6.53 3.17
C THR A 97 -15.15 6.66 2.96
N LEU A 98 -15.90 5.58 3.16
CA LEU A 98 -17.37 5.65 3.10
C LEU A 98 -17.91 6.69 4.07
N SER A 99 -17.42 6.70 5.31
CA SER A 99 -17.84 7.63 6.36
C SER A 99 -17.51 9.10 6.02
N GLN A 100 -16.34 9.35 5.40
CA GLN A 100 -16.00 10.69 4.94
C GLN A 100 -16.93 11.17 3.82
N LEU A 101 -17.24 10.27 2.87
CA LEU A 101 -18.16 10.61 1.78
C LEU A 101 -19.58 10.86 2.30
N GLU A 102 -20.05 10.06 3.28
CA GLU A 102 -21.33 10.30 3.96
C GLU A 102 -21.38 11.68 4.59
N ALA A 103 -20.34 12.05 5.34
CA ALA A 103 -20.26 13.37 5.98
C ALA A 103 -20.26 14.51 4.96
N ASP A 104 -19.50 14.38 3.88
CA ASP A 104 -19.41 15.40 2.81
C ASP A 104 -20.77 15.57 2.11
N ILE A 105 -21.47 14.48 1.80
CA ILE A 105 -22.80 14.51 1.15
C ILE A 105 -23.84 15.07 2.12
N SER A 106 -23.83 14.62 3.38
CA SER A 106 -24.75 15.12 4.41
C SER A 106 -24.62 16.63 4.60
N ALA A 107 -23.38 17.13 4.68
CA ALA A 107 -23.10 18.55 4.78
C ALA A 107 -23.62 19.34 3.57
N GLY A 108 -23.46 18.80 2.37
CA GLY A 108 -24.00 19.39 1.15
C GLY A 108 -25.53 19.44 1.17
N TYR A 109 -26.20 18.34 1.50
CA TYR A 109 -27.65 18.28 1.56
C TYR A 109 -28.24 19.12 2.69
N ALA A 110 -27.52 19.39 3.78
CA ALA A 110 -27.99 20.23 4.87
C ALA A 110 -28.39 21.67 4.45
N THR A 111 -27.88 22.11 3.29
CA THR A 111 -28.27 23.42 2.72
C THR A 111 -29.65 23.40 2.09
N GLN A 112 -30.19 22.22 1.75
CA GLN A 112 -31.44 22.05 1.00
C GLN A 112 -32.49 21.19 1.73
N LEU A 113 -32.03 20.28 2.60
CA LEU A 113 -32.87 19.39 3.37
C LEU A 113 -32.78 19.72 4.86
N ARG A 114 -33.91 19.60 5.57
CA ARG A 114 -33.94 19.92 7.01
C ARG A 114 -33.20 18.91 7.88
N ARG A 115 -33.18 17.63 7.48
CA ARG A 115 -32.56 16.54 8.21
C ARG A 115 -32.01 15.52 7.17
N PRO A 116 -30.89 15.80 6.54
CA PRO A 116 -30.31 14.85 5.61
C PRO A 116 -29.74 13.67 6.39
N GLU A 117 -30.31 12.50 6.22
CA GLU A 117 -29.69 11.23 6.61
C GLU A 117 -29.14 10.62 5.35
N VAL A 118 -27.84 10.35 5.33
CA VAL A 118 -27.14 9.79 4.17
C VAL A 118 -26.38 8.57 4.62
N GLU A 119 -26.54 7.49 3.88
CA GLU A 119 -25.78 6.25 4.04
C GLU A 119 -25.12 5.93 2.73
N VAL A 120 -23.81 5.62 2.76
CA VAL A 120 -23.05 5.23 1.58
C VAL A 120 -22.58 3.80 1.72
N THR A 121 -22.99 2.94 0.79
CA THR A 121 -22.61 1.52 0.77
C THR A 121 -21.80 1.22 -0.48
N LEU A 122 -20.66 0.53 -0.32
CA LEU A 122 -19.92 -0.04 -1.44
C LEU A 122 -20.67 -1.27 -1.96
N ARG A 123 -21.12 -1.22 -3.21
CA ARG A 123 -21.81 -2.33 -3.87
C ARG A 123 -20.86 -3.24 -4.63
N VAL A 124 -19.96 -2.64 -5.37
CA VAL A 124 -18.94 -3.38 -6.16
C VAL A 124 -17.63 -2.62 -6.08
N ALA A 125 -16.58 -3.27 -5.62
CA ALA A 125 -15.23 -2.74 -5.76
C ALA A 125 -14.82 -2.79 -7.23
N GLY A 126 -14.30 -1.70 -7.74
CA GLY A 126 -13.78 -1.65 -9.11
C GLY A 126 -12.57 -2.57 -9.29
N PRO A 127 -12.01 -2.67 -10.50
CA PRO A 127 -10.92 -3.59 -10.80
C PRO A 127 -9.75 -3.42 -9.84
N LEU A 128 -9.31 -4.53 -9.26
CA LEU A 128 -8.11 -4.57 -8.43
C LEU A 128 -6.90 -4.53 -9.35
N LYS A 129 -6.11 -3.47 -9.31
CA LYS A 129 -4.93 -3.30 -10.17
C LYS A 129 -3.68 -3.07 -9.35
N VAL A 130 -2.57 -3.61 -9.84
CA VAL A 130 -1.21 -3.36 -9.34
C VAL A 130 -0.33 -2.89 -10.49
N TRP A 131 0.68 -2.13 -10.16
CA TRP A 131 1.68 -1.64 -11.11
C TRP A 131 2.99 -2.38 -10.88
N VAL A 132 3.58 -2.89 -11.94
CA VAL A 132 4.91 -3.53 -11.90
C VAL A 132 5.80 -2.83 -12.90
N ASP A 133 6.93 -2.30 -12.44
CA ASP A 133 7.84 -1.53 -13.27
C ASP A 133 9.32 -1.79 -12.92
N GLY A 134 10.22 -1.24 -13.72
CA GLY A 134 11.66 -1.45 -13.62
C GLY A 134 12.14 -2.66 -14.43
N GLU A 135 13.11 -3.37 -13.91
CA GLU A 135 13.79 -4.48 -14.59
C GLU A 135 12.93 -5.77 -14.58
N VAL A 136 11.76 -5.71 -15.19
CA VAL A 136 10.87 -6.85 -15.48
C VAL A 136 10.67 -6.99 -16.98
N ARG A 137 10.24 -8.17 -17.43
CA ARG A 137 10.10 -8.42 -18.87
C ARG A 137 9.02 -7.54 -19.51
N ASN A 138 7.88 -7.39 -18.85
CA ASN A 138 6.73 -6.62 -19.34
C ASN A 138 6.27 -5.67 -18.23
N PRO A 139 6.88 -4.48 -18.12
CA PRO A 139 6.38 -3.50 -17.16
C PRO A 139 4.98 -3.02 -17.55
N GLY A 140 4.14 -2.74 -16.57
CA GLY A 140 2.78 -2.28 -16.82
C GLY A 140 1.83 -2.40 -15.65
N VAL A 141 0.54 -2.33 -15.97
CA VAL A 141 -0.57 -2.44 -15.03
C VAL A 141 -1.23 -3.80 -15.20
N PHE A 142 -1.39 -4.51 -14.10
CA PHE A 142 -1.94 -5.85 -14.09
C PHE A 142 -3.20 -5.91 -13.25
N ASP A 143 -4.22 -6.63 -13.74
CA ASP A 143 -5.40 -6.95 -12.96
C ASP A 143 -5.07 -8.06 -11.98
N MET A 144 -5.44 -7.88 -10.70
CA MET A 144 -5.29 -8.93 -9.70
C MET A 144 -6.47 -9.91 -9.82
N PRO A 145 -6.22 -11.19 -10.08
CA PRO A 145 -7.28 -12.19 -10.15
C PRO A 145 -7.87 -12.55 -8.76
N GLY A 146 -7.27 -12.07 -7.70
CA GLY A 146 -7.59 -12.33 -6.31
C GLY A 146 -6.43 -11.85 -5.42
N ASP A 147 -6.31 -12.45 -4.26
CA ASP A 147 -5.18 -12.20 -3.37
C ASP A 147 -3.89 -12.76 -3.98
N ILE A 148 -2.96 -11.88 -4.29
CA ILE A 148 -1.64 -12.23 -4.83
C ILE A 148 -0.54 -11.59 -3.97
N ASP A 149 0.64 -12.19 -4.00
CA ASP A 149 1.83 -11.62 -3.39
C ASP A 149 2.70 -10.83 -4.41
N ALA A 150 3.67 -10.10 -3.88
CA ALA A 150 4.56 -9.26 -4.69
C ALA A 150 5.38 -10.08 -5.71
N TYR A 151 5.77 -11.31 -5.36
CA TYR A 151 6.51 -12.17 -6.28
C TYR A 151 5.62 -12.68 -7.42
N GLN A 152 4.37 -13.05 -7.11
CA GLN A 152 3.39 -13.47 -8.12
C GLN A 152 3.11 -12.34 -9.13
N ALA A 153 3.02 -11.09 -8.68
CA ALA A 153 2.85 -9.96 -9.59
C ALA A 153 4.06 -9.78 -10.52
N VAL A 154 5.29 -9.99 -10.02
CA VAL A 154 6.48 -10.00 -10.88
C VAL A 154 6.43 -11.14 -11.90
N ILE A 155 5.92 -12.33 -11.52
CA ILE A 155 5.71 -13.42 -12.48
C ILE A 155 4.69 -13.02 -13.55
N MET A 156 3.59 -12.35 -13.18
CA MET A 156 2.60 -11.84 -14.14
C MET A 156 3.21 -10.84 -15.14
N ALA A 157 4.20 -10.07 -14.69
CA ALA A 157 5.00 -9.19 -15.53
C ALA A 157 6.06 -9.93 -16.38
N GLY A 158 6.01 -11.26 -16.43
CA GLY A 158 6.93 -12.10 -17.20
C GLY A 158 8.25 -12.39 -16.49
N GLY A 159 8.36 -12.06 -15.21
CA GLY A 159 9.53 -12.30 -14.36
C GLY A 159 10.54 -11.16 -14.39
N ALA A 160 11.43 -11.18 -13.40
CA ALA A 160 12.53 -10.24 -13.30
C ALA A 160 13.60 -10.50 -14.40
N LEU A 161 14.17 -9.44 -14.93
CA LEU A 161 15.29 -9.53 -15.85
C LEU A 161 16.57 -9.94 -15.09
N PRO A 162 17.58 -10.53 -15.78
CA PRO A 162 18.87 -10.86 -15.15
C PRO A 162 19.62 -9.65 -14.56
N SER A 163 19.33 -8.45 -15.06
CA SER A 163 19.87 -7.18 -14.56
C SER A 163 19.18 -6.70 -13.29
N ALA A 164 18.01 -7.25 -12.95
CA ALA A 164 17.21 -6.81 -11.81
C ALA A 164 17.88 -7.12 -10.47
N LYS A 165 17.86 -6.16 -9.57
CA LYS A 165 18.21 -6.35 -8.16
C LYS A 165 16.99 -6.76 -7.35
N ALA A 166 16.49 -7.97 -7.60
CA ALA A 166 15.26 -8.49 -6.98
C ALA A 166 15.28 -8.53 -5.44
N GLN A 167 16.47 -8.54 -4.83
CA GLN A 167 16.63 -8.44 -3.37
C GLN A 167 16.39 -7.02 -2.83
N GLN A 168 16.31 -6.03 -3.70
CA GLN A 168 16.09 -4.62 -3.36
C GLN A 168 14.87 -4.07 -4.11
N ALA A 169 13.90 -4.91 -4.40
CA ALA A 169 12.65 -4.45 -4.97
C ALA A 169 11.94 -3.50 -3.99
N ALA A 170 11.31 -2.46 -4.51
CA ALA A 170 10.53 -1.54 -3.71
C ALA A 170 9.05 -1.85 -3.87
N LEU A 171 8.36 -2.03 -2.76
CA LEU A 171 6.91 -2.06 -2.70
C LEU A 171 6.43 -0.71 -2.18
N ILE A 172 5.63 -0.04 -2.98
CA ILE A 172 5.06 1.27 -2.63
C ILE A 172 3.56 1.09 -2.49
N ARG A 173 3.06 1.50 -1.35
CA ARG A 173 1.66 1.37 -0.95
C ARG A 173 1.10 2.69 -0.52
N ARG A 174 -0.21 2.88 -0.73
CA ARG A 174 -0.94 3.98 -0.15
C ARG A 174 -1.30 3.63 1.29
N GLY A 175 -0.85 4.45 2.22
CA GLY A 175 -1.15 4.34 3.65
C GLY A 175 -2.34 5.18 4.08
N PRO A 176 -2.60 5.22 5.40
CA PRO A 176 -3.65 6.04 5.99
C PRO A 176 -3.52 7.51 5.57
N GLY A 177 -4.67 8.16 5.30
CA GLY A 177 -4.68 9.56 4.87
C GLY A 177 -4.15 9.80 3.45
N GLY A 178 -3.97 8.74 2.63
CA GLY A 178 -3.54 8.84 1.25
C GLY A 178 -2.03 9.07 1.06
N VAL A 179 -1.26 9.08 2.14
CA VAL A 179 0.21 9.16 2.07
C VAL A 179 0.81 7.91 1.44
N ARG A 180 1.98 8.03 0.84
CA ARG A 180 2.70 6.88 0.30
C ARG A 180 3.67 6.33 1.31
N MET A 181 3.71 5.01 1.42
CA MET A 181 4.68 4.27 2.19
C MET A 181 5.52 3.44 1.23
N MET A 182 6.80 3.25 1.54
CA MET A 182 7.70 2.39 0.77
C MET A 182 8.37 1.37 1.68
N ARG A 183 8.51 0.17 1.16
CA ARG A 183 9.21 -0.94 1.82
C ARG A 183 10.12 -1.62 0.81
N VAL A 184 11.35 -1.95 1.22
CA VAL A 184 12.21 -2.84 0.44
C VAL A 184 11.80 -4.29 0.71
N VAL A 185 11.63 -5.06 -0.35
CA VAL A 185 11.24 -6.47 -0.31
C VAL A 185 12.21 -7.31 -1.12
N ASP A 186 12.49 -8.52 -0.64
CA ASP A 186 13.30 -9.49 -1.37
C ASP A 186 12.39 -10.35 -2.25
N LEU A 187 12.49 -10.19 -3.55
CA LEU A 187 11.71 -10.93 -4.55
C LEU A 187 12.58 -11.91 -5.36
N ARG A 188 13.70 -12.39 -4.78
CA ARG A 188 14.49 -13.43 -5.44
C ARG A 188 13.74 -14.75 -5.47
N PRO A 189 13.84 -15.50 -6.57
CA PRO A 189 13.26 -16.85 -6.64
C PRO A 189 13.69 -17.72 -5.46
N ARG A 190 12.75 -18.45 -4.85
CA ARG A 190 12.93 -19.34 -3.69
C ARG A 190 13.32 -18.66 -2.36
N GLN A 191 13.57 -17.37 -2.35
CA GLN A 191 13.87 -16.57 -1.17
C GLN A 191 12.94 -15.37 -1.03
N SER A 192 11.94 -15.29 -1.90
CA SER A 192 10.99 -14.19 -1.90
C SER A 192 10.25 -14.09 -0.57
N GLU A 193 10.18 -12.88 -0.07
CA GLU A 193 9.32 -12.53 1.04
C GLU A 193 7.86 -12.59 0.59
N VAL A 194 7.00 -13.26 1.35
CA VAL A 194 5.57 -13.31 1.06
C VAL A 194 4.94 -12.02 1.56
N VAL A 195 4.66 -11.12 0.65
CA VAL A 195 4.00 -9.83 0.94
C VAL A 195 2.75 -9.73 0.11
N ALA A 196 1.60 -9.86 0.76
CA ALA A 196 0.30 -9.70 0.11
C ALA A 196 0.15 -8.31 -0.49
N LEU A 197 -0.25 -8.25 -1.74
CA LEU A 197 -0.50 -7.00 -2.43
C LEU A 197 -1.89 -6.48 -2.16
N ARG A 198 -2.01 -5.16 -2.19
CA ARG A 198 -3.26 -4.44 -2.13
C ARG A 198 -3.50 -3.70 -3.43
N ARG A 199 -4.75 -3.38 -3.69
CA ARG A 199 -5.13 -2.52 -4.80
C ARG A 199 -4.32 -1.22 -4.78
N GLY A 200 -3.75 -0.87 -5.91
CA GLY A 200 -2.96 0.36 -6.04
C GLY A 200 -1.50 0.23 -5.63
N ASP A 201 -1.05 -0.96 -5.21
CA ASP A 201 0.36 -1.19 -4.93
C ASP A 201 1.21 -1.07 -6.19
N ILE A 202 2.41 -0.57 -6.02
CA ILE A 202 3.41 -0.45 -7.07
C ILE A 202 4.62 -1.27 -6.67
N ILE A 203 5.06 -2.16 -7.55
CA ILE A 203 6.29 -2.93 -7.40
C ILE A 203 7.30 -2.38 -8.38
N PHE A 204 8.45 -1.97 -7.89
CA PHE A 204 9.55 -1.49 -8.70
C PHE A 204 10.81 -2.35 -8.49
N LEU A 205 11.34 -2.91 -9.57
CA LEU A 205 12.59 -3.66 -9.55
C LEU A 205 13.73 -2.77 -10.09
N PRO A 206 14.67 -2.34 -9.23
CA PRO A 206 15.79 -1.51 -9.67
C PRO A 206 16.85 -2.33 -10.40
N ARG A 207 17.62 -1.67 -11.25
CA ARG A 207 18.78 -2.24 -11.94
C ARG A 207 20.06 -2.20 -11.10
N SER A 208 20.31 -1.07 -10.45
CA SER A 208 21.56 -0.85 -9.71
C SER A 208 21.31 -0.60 -8.23
N THR A 209 20.66 0.48 -7.89
CA THR A 209 20.37 0.90 -6.51
C THR A 209 18.99 1.57 -6.42
N LEU A 210 18.51 1.71 -5.19
CA LEU A 210 17.27 2.46 -4.93
C LEU A 210 17.34 3.94 -5.33
N GLY A 211 18.54 4.48 -5.63
CA GLY A 211 18.67 5.83 -6.18
C GLY A 211 17.95 6.02 -7.53
N GLU A 212 17.79 4.97 -8.32
CA GLU A 212 16.98 5.00 -9.55
C GLU A 212 15.49 5.18 -9.27
N LEU A 213 15.06 4.84 -8.05
CA LEU A 213 13.69 4.99 -7.62
C LEU A 213 13.24 6.45 -7.59
N ALA A 214 14.12 7.37 -7.20
CA ALA A 214 13.83 8.81 -7.21
C ALA A 214 13.57 9.32 -8.64
N ALA A 215 14.38 8.85 -9.60
CA ALA A 215 14.19 9.16 -11.02
C ALA A 215 12.87 8.56 -11.55
N PHE A 216 12.56 7.32 -11.16
CA PHE A 216 11.29 6.67 -11.50
C PHE A 216 10.10 7.47 -10.98
N PHE A 217 10.11 7.91 -9.72
CA PHE A 217 9.00 8.69 -9.18
C PHE A 217 8.80 10.03 -9.86
N THR A 218 9.89 10.67 -10.28
CA THR A 218 9.80 11.91 -11.04
C THR A 218 9.08 11.69 -12.38
N LEU A 219 9.39 10.60 -13.08
CA LEU A 219 8.76 10.23 -14.33
C LEU A 219 7.32 9.72 -14.12
N PHE A 220 7.10 8.89 -13.10
CA PHE A 220 5.80 8.33 -12.77
C PHE A 220 4.79 9.43 -12.38
N ARG A 221 5.26 10.46 -11.67
CA ARG A 221 4.46 11.64 -11.32
C ARG A 221 3.94 12.39 -12.55
N SER A 222 4.71 12.40 -13.64
CA SER A 222 4.35 13.10 -14.87
C SER A 222 3.50 12.23 -15.82
N ALA A 223 3.54 10.91 -15.69
CA ALA A 223 2.94 9.98 -16.64
C ALA A 223 1.52 9.49 -16.26
N LEU A 224 1.11 9.62 -15.00
CA LEU A 224 -0.23 9.26 -14.58
C LEU A 224 -1.16 10.48 -14.60
N PRO A 225 -2.16 10.50 -15.52
CA PRO A 225 -3.18 11.55 -15.54
C PRO A 225 -4.22 11.40 -14.41
N ILE A 226 -4.01 10.46 -13.49
CA ILE A 226 -4.87 10.29 -12.34
C ILE A 226 -4.51 11.36 -11.34
N GLY A 227 -5.41 12.31 -11.14
CA GLY A 227 -5.28 13.38 -10.15
C GLY A 227 -5.08 12.81 -8.75
N PHE A 228 -3.85 12.52 -8.41
CA PHE A 228 -3.46 12.33 -7.03
C PHE A 228 -3.44 13.71 -6.39
N SER A 229 -4.56 14.08 -5.79
CA SER A 229 -4.64 15.28 -4.97
C SER A 229 -3.66 15.12 -3.81
N TYR A 230 -2.55 15.83 -3.90
CA TYR A 230 -1.71 16.02 -2.73
C TYR A 230 -2.47 16.94 -1.80
N ALA A 231 -2.95 16.43 -0.66
CA ALA A 231 -3.23 17.27 0.48
C ALA A 231 -1.87 17.76 1.01
N LEU A 232 -1.30 18.75 0.35
CA LEU A 232 -0.33 19.60 1.00
C LEU A 232 -1.11 20.31 2.10
N ASN A 233 -0.77 20.06 3.36
CA ASN A 233 -1.12 20.92 4.47
C ASN A 233 -0.50 22.31 4.22
N GLY A 234 -1.11 23.05 3.31
CA GLY A 234 -0.84 24.46 3.10
C GLY A 234 -1.66 25.22 4.12
N GLY A 235 -1.04 25.60 5.22
CA GLY A 235 -1.57 26.65 6.05
C GLY A 235 -1.81 27.85 5.15
N TYR A 236 -3.06 28.29 5.05
CA TYR A 236 -3.39 29.60 4.52
C TYR A 236 -2.83 30.63 5.49
N ALA A 237 -1.69 31.23 5.14
CA ALA A 237 -1.29 32.49 5.73
C ALA A 237 -2.21 33.57 5.13
N SER A 238 -3.18 34.03 5.92
CA SER A 238 -3.94 35.24 5.64
C SER A 238 -3.02 36.43 5.75
N THR A 239 -2.82 37.15 4.69
CA THR A 239 -2.51 38.61 4.70
C THR A 239 -3.70 39.35 4.16
#